data_f5798aecb527cbefa6c7e319d20102a3
#
_entry.id   f5798aecb527cbefa6c7e319d20102a3
#
_cell.length_a   1.000
_cell.length_b   1.000
_cell.length_c   1.000
_cell.angle_alpha   90.00
_cell.angle_beta   90.00
_cell.angle_gamma   90.00
#
_symmetry.space_group_name_H-M   'P 1'
#
loop_
_entity.id
_entity.type
_entity.pdbx_description
1 polymer ?
#
loop_
_entity_poly.entity_id
_entity_poly.type
_entity_poly.pdbx_seq_one_letter_code
_entity_poly.pdbx_strand_id
1 'polypeptide(L)'
;MPDSETPQDNLANEDNLQSDAPNEEIVEEQTSSPRPRRQRTTRNRQSEQSNGDSAGNTPADPPPAPRLLETYRTEIVSTMMSEFGYHNTMRVPRIRKVTLNIGLGEALTNGRAMEAAVQDLTTISGQKPVITRAKKSIANFKLREGNQIGTSVTLRGARMYHFLDRLVNTALPRIRDFRGISRRGFDG
;
A
#
# COMPACT_ATOMS: atom_id res chain seq x y z
N MET A 1 5.74 -45.09 -56.14
CA MET A 1 5.30 -46.52 -56.15
C MET A 1 6.03 -47.26 -55.08
N PRO A 2 5.39 -48.17 -54.40
CA PRO A 2 4.22 -48.12 -53.56
C PRO A 2 4.63 -48.50 -52.14
N ASP A 3 3.91 -48.64 -51.12
CA ASP A 3 2.56 -48.99 -50.69
C ASP A 3 2.48 -48.73 -49.20
N SER A 4 1.45 -48.12 -48.74
CA SER A 4 0.30 -48.69 -48.06
C SER A 4 0.65 -49.55 -46.84
N GLU A 5 0.13 -49.15 -45.69
CA GLU A 5 -0.95 -49.85 -44.97
C GLU A 5 -1.17 -49.28 -43.57
N THR A 6 -2.32 -48.73 -43.35
CA THR A 6 -3.10 -48.85 -42.13
C THR A 6 -3.78 -50.23 -42.16
N PRO A 7 -4.08 -50.87 -41.06
CA PRO A 7 -5.40 -50.73 -40.43
C PRO A 7 -5.42 -50.95 -38.92
N GLN A 8 -6.40 -50.27 -38.27
CA GLN A 8 -7.63 -50.81 -37.65
C GLN A 8 -7.54 -51.43 -36.24
N ASP A 9 -8.30 -50.80 -35.39
CA ASP A 9 -9.39 -51.29 -34.56
C ASP A 9 -9.07 -52.27 -33.39
N ASN A 10 -9.52 -51.82 -32.24
CA ASN A 10 -10.40 -52.52 -31.29
C ASN A 10 -10.72 -51.54 -30.15
N LEU A 11 -11.94 -51.01 -30.15
CA LEU A 11 -13.24 -51.50 -29.69
C LEU A 11 -13.27 -52.11 -28.28
N ALA A 12 -13.98 -51.36 -27.46
CA ALA A 12 -14.96 -51.78 -26.46
C ALA A 12 -14.42 -52.37 -25.14
N ASN A 13 -14.74 -51.69 -24.08
CA ASN A 13 -15.60 -52.31 -23.06
C ASN A 13 -16.38 -51.25 -22.29
N GLU A 14 -17.66 -51.37 -22.51
CA GLU A 14 -18.74 -50.74 -21.79
C GLU A 14 -18.93 -51.41 -20.43
N ASP A 15 -19.70 -50.72 -19.60
CA ASP A 15 -20.48 -51.20 -18.47
C ASP A 15 -19.81 -51.34 -17.11
N ASN A 16 -20.10 -50.38 -16.24
CA ASN A 16 -20.93 -50.78 -15.09
C ASN A 16 -21.66 -49.54 -14.48
N LEU A 17 -22.95 -49.53 -14.77
CA LEU A 17 -24.00 -48.81 -14.08
C LEU A 17 -24.30 -49.53 -12.74
N GLN A 18 -24.44 -48.74 -11.69
CA GLN A 18 -25.40 -48.96 -10.57
C GLN A 18 -25.23 -47.77 -9.62
N SER A 19 -26.10 -46.74 -9.67
CA SER A 19 -27.41 -46.59 -9.03
C SER A 19 -27.37 -47.05 -7.56
N ASP A 20 -27.44 -46.02 -6.67
CA ASP A 20 -28.39 -46.00 -5.57
C ASP A 20 -28.39 -44.62 -4.88
N ALA A 21 -29.42 -43.85 -5.07
CA ALA A 21 -30.08 -43.01 -4.09
C ALA A 21 -31.43 -43.70 -3.78
N PRO A 22 -32.18 -43.39 -2.74
CA PRO A 22 -32.27 -42.21 -1.90
C PRO A 22 -32.41 -42.56 -0.40
N ASN A 23 -32.32 -41.59 0.48
CA ASN A 23 -33.27 -41.51 1.57
C ASN A 23 -33.39 -40.08 2.14
N GLU A 24 -34.53 -39.53 1.90
CA GLU A 24 -35.12 -38.41 2.62
C GLU A 24 -35.46 -38.86 4.04
N GLU A 25 -35.08 -38.05 5.03
CA GLU A 25 -35.90 -37.95 6.22
C GLU A 25 -35.78 -36.53 6.80
N ILE A 26 -36.87 -35.84 6.63
CA ILE A 26 -37.25 -34.58 7.25
C ILE A 26 -37.52 -34.86 8.73
N VAL A 27 -36.84 -34.19 9.63
CA VAL A 27 -37.37 -33.96 10.99
C VAL A 27 -37.14 -32.48 11.33
N GLU A 28 -38.23 -31.73 11.23
CA GLU A 28 -38.44 -30.50 11.96
C GLU A 28 -38.45 -30.83 13.46
N GLU A 29 -37.68 -30.07 14.26
CA GLU A 29 -38.24 -29.59 15.53
C GLU A 29 -37.50 -28.39 16.06
N GLN A 30 -38.30 -27.41 16.32
CA GLN A 30 -38.08 -26.14 16.96
C GLN A 30 -37.48 -26.32 18.36
N THR A 31 -36.51 -25.53 18.75
CA THR A 31 -36.56 -24.84 20.06
C THR A 31 -35.67 -23.64 20.08
N SER A 32 -36.30 -22.53 20.09
CA SER A 32 -35.76 -21.21 20.46
C SER A 32 -35.34 -21.24 21.94
N SER A 33 -34.09 -20.93 22.22
CA SER A 33 -33.70 -20.50 23.56
C SER A 33 -32.97 -19.16 23.49
N PRO A 34 -33.37 -18.16 24.30
CA PRO A 34 -32.86 -16.80 24.25
C PRO A 34 -31.48 -16.73 24.92
N ARG A 35 -30.51 -16.07 24.25
CA ARG A 35 -29.21 -15.75 24.82
C ARG A 35 -29.36 -14.85 26.05
N PRO A 36 -28.69 -15.15 27.16
CA PRO A 36 -28.74 -14.31 28.34
C PRO A 36 -28.03 -12.96 28.09
N ARG A 37 -28.78 -11.90 28.34
CA ARG A 37 -28.35 -10.50 28.35
C ARG A 37 -27.23 -10.33 29.40
N ARG A 38 -25.99 -10.14 28.96
CA ARG A 38 -24.85 -9.82 29.85
C ARG A 38 -25.12 -8.54 30.60
N GLN A 39 -25.40 -8.65 31.85
CA GLN A 39 -25.50 -7.53 32.80
C GLN A 39 -24.10 -6.90 32.92
N ARG A 40 -24.07 -5.61 32.64
CA ARG A 40 -22.90 -4.73 32.78
C ARG A 40 -22.75 -4.44 34.28
N THR A 41 -21.92 -5.26 34.96
CA THR A 41 -21.51 -4.96 36.34
C THR A 41 -20.58 -3.77 36.34
N THR A 42 -21.06 -2.65 36.80
CA THR A 42 -20.28 -1.50 37.19
C THR A 42 -19.43 -1.88 38.40
N ARG A 43 -18.16 -2.21 38.12
CA ARG A 43 -17.17 -2.45 39.19
C ARG A 43 -16.58 -1.11 39.58
N ASN A 44 -17.11 -0.60 40.68
CA ASN A 44 -16.54 0.51 41.46
C ASN A 44 -15.12 0.13 41.88
N ARG A 45 -14.10 0.81 41.32
CA ARG A 45 -12.72 0.73 41.76
C ARG A 45 -12.39 2.02 42.47
N GLN A 46 -12.49 1.93 43.78
CA GLN A 46 -11.89 2.91 44.68
C GLN A 46 -10.36 2.89 44.53
N SER A 47 -9.87 4.08 44.38
CA SER A 47 -8.60 4.65 44.78
C SER A 47 -7.56 3.71 45.39
N GLU A 48 -6.50 3.43 44.64
CA GLU A 48 -5.16 3.33 45.20
C GLU A 48 -4.30 4.37 44.48
N GLN A 49 -3.99 5.43 45.23
CA GLN A 49 -2.99 6.42 44.92
C GLN A 49 -1.63 5.73 45.01
N SER A 50 -1.01 5.43 43.89
CA SER A 50 0.42 5.25 43.80
C SER A 50 1.01 6.48 43.13
N ASN A 51 1.72 7.28 43.89
CA ASN A 51 2.65 8.30 43.43
C ASN A 51 3.65 7.63 42.50
N GLY A 52 3.54 7.88 41.21
CA GLY A 52 4.51 7.57 40.18
C GLY A 52 4.63 8.79 39.30
N ASP A 53 5.81 9.35 39.26
CA ASP A 53 6.25 10.53 38.54
C ASP A 53 5.55 10.73 37.22
N SER A 54 4.59 11.64 37.17
CA SER A 54 4.07 12.22 35.95
C SER A 54 5.12 13.17 35.37
N ALA A 55 6.08 12.62 34.63
CA ALA A 55 6.86 13.39 33.67
C ALA A 55 5.86 14.11 32.77
N GLY A 56 5.83 15.43 32.89
CA GLY A 56 4.86 16.32 32.28
C GLY A 56 4.70 16.05 30.79
N ASN A 57 3.56 15.54 30.45
CA ASN A 57 3.08 15.50 29.07
C ASN A 57 2.54 16.91 28.74
N THR A 58 3.46 17.87 28.62
CA THR A 58 3.17 19.15 27.98
C THR A 58 2.65 18.80 26.61
N PRO A 59 1.46 19.25 26.20
CA PRO A 59 0.98 19.04 24.84
C PRO A 59 2.04 19.63 23.92
N ALA A 60 2.72 18.75 23.17
CA ALA A 60 3.74 19.18 22.21
C ALA A 60 3.07 20.20 21.28
N ASP A 61 3.65 21.37 21.15
CA ASP A 61 3.19 22.38 20.22
C ASP A 61 2.92 21.72 18.85
N PRO A 62 1.81 22.08 18.19
CA PRO A 62 1.51 21.51 16.90
C PRO A 62 2.71 21.70 15.97
N PRO A 63 3.13 20.68 15.21
CA PRO A 63 4.29 20.79 14.36
C PRO A 63 4.13 21.99 13.42
N PRO A 64 5.20 22.76 13.17
CA PRO A 64 5.13 23.97 12.36
C PRO A 64 4.54 23.66 10.99
N ALA A 65 3.73 24.59 10.48
CA ALA A 65 3.12 24.44 9.16
C ALA A 65 4.20 24.28 8.08
N PRO A 66 3.99 23.43 7.05
CA PRO A 66 4.97 23.23 6.00
C PRO A 66 5.16 24.53 5.19
N ARG A 67 6.39 25.04 5.12
CA ARG A 67 6.73 26.27 4.40
C ARG A 67 6.20 26.28 2.96
N LEU A 68 6.40 25.18 2.19
CA LEU A 68 5.90 25.08 0.82
C LEU A 68 4.36 25.13 0.71
N LEU A 69 3.64 24.70 1.73
CA LEU A 69 2.18 24.82 1.74
C LEU A 69 1.74 26.28 1.93
N GLU A 70 2.45 27.02 2.75
CA GLU A 70 2.22 28.45 2.94
C GLU A 70 2.54 29.23 1.66
N THR A 71 3.72 29.03 1.08
CA THR A 71 4.09 29.61 -0.21
C THR A 71 3.08 29.27 -1.32
N TYR A 72 2.59 28.03 -1.35
CA TYR A 72 1.57 27.64 -2.31
C TYR A 72 0.29 28.47 -2.16
N ARG A 73 -0.16 28.70 -0.91
CA ARG A 73 -1.40 29.43 -0.63
C ARG A 73 -1.29 30.94 -0.85
N THR A 74 -0.14 31.52 -0.51
CA THR A 74 0.07 32.97 -0.56
C THR A 74 0.48 33.47 -1.94
N GLU A 75 1.41 32.77 -2.59
CA GLU A 75 2.07 33.23 -3.80
C GLU A 75 1.66 32.43 -5.04
N ILE A 76 1.79 31.08 -4.98
CA ILE A 76 1.64 30.25 -6.17
C ILE A 76 0.22 30.27 -6.72
N VAL A 77 -0.79 30.24 -5.86
CA VAL A 77 -2.20 30.28 -6.29
C VAL A 77 -2.52 31.58 -7.02
N SER A 78 -2.09 32.72 -6.50
CA SER A 78 -2.32 34.02 -7.12
C SER A 78 -1.59 34.14 -8.47
N THR A 79 -0.33 33.71 -8.53
CA THR A 79 0.47 33.71 -9.76
C THR A 79 -0.16 32.83 -10.85
N MET A 80 -0.58 31.60 -10.48
CA MET A 80 -1.23 30.70 -11.42
C MET A 80 -2.59 31.22 -11.91
N MET A 81 -3.34 31.90 -11.06
CA MET A 81 -4.60 32.53 -11.48
C MET A 81 -4.36 33.65 -12.50
N SER A 82 -3.32 34.44 -12.33
CA SER A 82 -2.99 35.51 -13.26
C SER A 82 -2.42 34.98 -14.58
N GLU A 83 -1.49 34.03 -14.55
CA GLU A 83 -0.83 33.47 -15.73
C GLU A 83 -1.77 32.62 -16.60
N PHE A 84 -2.58 31.77 -15.98
CA PHE A 84 -3.47 30.84 -16.69
C PHE A 84 -4.91 31.33 -16.80
N GLY A 85 -5.25 32.50 -16.30
CA GLY A 85 -6.59 33.10 -16.39
C GLY A 85 -7.65 32.28 -15.62
N TYR A 86 -7.31 31.67 -14.51
CA TYR A 86 -8.28 30.94 -13.71
C TYR A 86 -9.17 31.91 -12.91
N HIS A 87 -10.48 31.86 -13.17
CA HIS A 87 -11.47 32.67 -12.44
C HIS A 87 -11.84 32.08 -11.07
N ASN A 88 -11.50 30.82 -10.79
CA ASN A 88 -11.85 30.15 -9.56
C ASN A 88 -10.61 29.45 -8.96
N THR A 89 -10.33 29.71 -7.69
CA THR A 89 -9.22 29.11 -6.94
C THR A 89 -9.26 27.58 -6.91
N MET A 90 -10.47 26.99 -7.01
CA MET A 90 -10.63 25.54 -7.05
C MET A 90 -10.16 24.90 -8.35
N ARG A 91 -9.93 25.68 -9.41
CA ARG A 91 -9.37 25.19 -10.68
C ARG A 91 -7.84 25.16 -10.66
N VAL A 92 -7.21 25.83 -9.70
CA VAL A 92 -5.76 25.84 -9.58
C VAL A 92 -5.26 24.43 -9.23
N PRO A 93 -4.32 23.86 -10.00
CA PRO A 93 -3.78 22.53 -9.74
C PRO A 93 -3.04 22.51 -8.41
N ARG A 94 -3.23 21.40 -7.66
CA ARG A 94 -2.57 21.17 -6.38
C ARG A 94 -2.00 19.76 -6.31
N ILE A 95 -0.91 19.60 -5.60
CA ILE A 95 -0.33 18.29 -5.34
C ILE A 95 -1.24 17.54 -4.36
N ARG A 96 -1.72 16.37 -4.74
CA ARG A 96 -2.62 15.54 -3.92
C ARG A 96 -1.88 14.48 -3.11
N LYS A 97 -0.85 13.89 -3.71
CA LYS A 97 -0.03 12.83 -3.11
C LYS A 97 1.34 12.80 -3.75
N VAL A 98 2.33 12.33 -3.00
CA VAL A 98 3.64 11.93 -3.50
C VAL A 98 3.83 10.46 -3.15
N THR A 99 4.16 9.64 -4.12
CA THR A 99 4.42 8.22 -3.92
C THR A 99 5.91 7.98 -4.13
N LEU A 100 6.56 7.43 -3.11
CA LEU A 100 7.94 6.97 -3.19
C LEU A 100 7.91 5.47 -3.42
N ASN A 101 8.72 4.99 -4.35
CA ASN A 101 8.81 3.57 -4.66
C ASN A 101 10.28 3.18 -4.87
N ILE A 102 10.66 2.06 -4.28
CA ILE A 102 11.96 1.42 -4.51
C ILE A 102 11.69 0.04 -5.07
N GLY A 103 12.13 -0.20 -6.31
CA GLY A 103 12.11 -1.52 -6.93
C GLY A 103 13.40 -2.27 -6.59
N LEU A 104 13.28 -3.48 -6.06
CA LEU A 104 14.39 -4.29 -5.57
C LEU A 104 14.38 -5.66 -6.27
N GLY A 105 15.04 -5.74 -7.44
CA GLY A 105 15.27 -7.02 -8.09
C GLY A 105 16.17 -7.95 -7.28
N GLU A 106 17.12 -7.38 -6.54
CA GLU A 106 18.05 -8.11 -5.69
C GLU A 106 17.39 -8.74 -4.45
N ALA A 107 16.20 -8.30 -4.07
CA ALA A 107 15.47 -8.86 -2.94
C ALA A 107 15.10 -10.34 -3.11
N LEU A 108 15.14 -10.86 -4.35
CA LEU A 108 14.92 -12.27 -4.65
C LEU A 108 16.07 -13.15 -4.13
N THR A 109 17.29 -12.63 -4.11
CA THR A 109 18.50 -13.33 -3.66
C THR A 109 18.95 -12.88 -2.28
N ASN A 110 18.70 -11.62 -1.93
CA ASN A 110 19.15 -11.01 -0.68
C ASN A 110 17.98 -10.37 0.09
N GLY A 111 17.42 -11.08 1.06
CA GLY A 111 16.33 -10.57 1.91
C GLY A 111 16.70 -9.33 2.73
N ARG A 112 17.99 -9.17 3.11
CA ARG A 112 18.46 -8.00 3.86
C ARG A 112 18.33 -6.70 3.07
N ALA A 113 18.41 -6.77 1.74
CA ALA A 113 18.21 -5.59 0.89
C ALA A 113 16.79 -5.03 1.02
N MET A 114 15.80 -5.90 1.21
CA MET A 114 14.42 -5.47 1.44
C MET A 114 14.25 -4.79 2.80
N GLU A 115 14.85 -5.33 3.84
CA GLU A 115 14.79 -4.74 5.19
C GLU A 115 15.47 -3.36 5.21
N ALA A 116 16.65 -3.24 4.59
CA ALA A 116 17.34 -1.96 4.45
C ALA A 116 16.49 -0.93 3.72
N ALA A 117 15.89 -1.28 2.58
CA ALA A 117 15.03 -0.36 1.84
C ALA A 117 13.76 0.05 2.61
N VAL A 118 13.18 -0.84 3.40
CA VAL A 118 12.07 -0.51 4.30
C VAL A 118 12.52 0.48 5.37
N GLN A 119 13.71 0.29 5.93
CA GLN A 119 14.28 1.19 6.93
C GLN A 119 14.60 2.56 6.33
N ASP A 120 15.21 2.61 5.15
CA ASP A 120 15.51 3.85 4.44
C ASP A 120 14.24 4.65 4.15
N LEU A 121 13.22 4.01 3.55
CA LEU A 121 11.94 4.67 3.29
C LEU A 121 11.23 5.11 4.57
N THR A 122 11.35 4.37 5.65
CA THR A 122 10.81 4.76 6.96
C THR A 122 11.48 6.02 7.46
N THR A 123 12.81 6.09 7.37
CA THR A 123 13.59 7.27 7.77
C THR A 123 13.28 8.49 6.93
N ILE A 124 13.16 8.32 5.61
CA ILE A 124 12.89 9.42 4.66
C ILE A 124 11.45 9.95 4.82
N SER A 125 10.48 9.05 4.94
CA SER A 125 9.06 9.41 4.91
C SER A 125 8.45 9.68 6.29
N GLY A 126 9.07 9.18 7.37
CA GLY A 126 8.52 9.22 8.71
C GLY A 126 7.29 8.32 8.91
N GLN A 127 7.08 7.35 8.03
CA GLN A 127 5.99 6.36 8.14
C GLN A 127 6.41 5.00 7.58
N LYS A 128 5.80 3.93 8.09
CA LYS A 128 6.09 2.56 7.65
C LYS A 128 5.66 2.34 6.19
N PRO A 129 6.57 1.94 5.30
CA PRO A 129 6.25 1.64 3.91
C PRO A 129 5.53 0.30 3.76
N VAL A 130 4.88 0.12 2.62
CA VAL A 130 4.22 -1.14 2.22
C VAL A 130 5.17 -1.93 1.34
N ILE A 131 5.35 -3.21 1.64
CA ILE A 131 6.13 -4.13 0.81
C ILE A 131 5.26 -4.55 -0.39
N THR A 132 5.76 -4.33 -1.58
CA THR A 132 5.08 -4.70 -2.83
C THR A 132 5.48 -6.11 -3.26
N ARG A 133 4.47 -6.89 -3.66
CA ARG A 133 4.65 -8.28 -4.08
C ARG A 133 4.31 -8.46 -5.55
N ALA A 134 4.97 -9.42 -6.19
CA ALA A 134 4.70 -9.78 -7.57
C ALA A 134 3.28 -10.35 -7.74
N LYS A 135 2.56 -9.87 -8.74
CA LYS A 135 1.20 -10.33 -9.08
C LYS A 135 1.19 -11.50 -10.05
N LYS A 136 2.28 -11.72 -10.80
CA LYS A 136 2.41 -12.78 -11.81
C LYS A 136 3.81 -13.37 -11.76
N SER A 137 3.91 -14.66 -12.07
CA SER A 137 5.20 -15.34 -12.23
C SER A 137 5.78 -15.05 -13.61
N ILE A 138 7.07 -14.68 -13.67
CA ILE A 138 7.79 -14.40 -14.92
C ILE A 138 9.11 -15.16 -14.89
N ALA A 139 9.23 -16.18 -15.74
CA ALA A 139 10.38 -17.08 -15.76
C ALA A 139 11.71 -16.36 -16.09
N ASN A 140 11.70 -15.43 -17.05
CA ASN A 140 12.89 -14.68 -17.46
C ASN A 140 13.54 -13.90 -16.31
N PHE A 141 12.74 -13.42 -15.36
CA PHE A 141 13.23 -12.70 -14.19
C PHE A 141 13.34 -13.57 -12.94
N LYS A 142 13.16 -14.89 -13.05
CA LYS A 142 13.15 -15.86 -11.93
C LYS A 142 12.15 -15.44 -10.83
N LEU A 143 11.07 -14.78 -11.24
CA LEU A 143 10.06 -14.20 -10.36
C LEU A 143 8.87 -15.14 -10.21
N ARG A 144 8.48 -15.42 -8.98
CA ARG A 144 7.25 -16.15 -8.66
C ARG A 144 6.21 -15.20 -8.06
N GLU A 145 4.95 -15.52 -8.25
CA GLU A 145 3.86 -14.81 -7.61
C GLU A 145 4.04 -14.80 -6.08
N GLY A 146 3.74 -13.64 -5.47
CA GLY A 146 3.92 -13.44 -4.03
C GLY A 146 5.32 -13.01 -3.60
N ASN A 147 6.35 -13.11 -4.44
CA ASN A 147 7.70 -12.66 -4.11
C ASN A 147 7.72 -11.16 -3.82
N GLN A 148 8.50 -10.77 -2.82
CA GLN A 148 8.72 -9.37 -2.47
C GLN A 148 9.69 -8.74 -3.50
N ILE A 149 9.23 -7.70 -4.20
CA ILE A 149 9.97 -7.06 -5.30
C ILE A 149 10.25 -5.59 -5.08
N GLY A 150 9.75 -5.02 -4.02
CA GLY A 150 9.96 -3.61 -3.73
C GLY A 150 9.20 -3.12 -2.52
N THR A 151 9.35 -1.84 -2.26
CA THR A 151 8.65 -1.17 -1.17
C THR A 151 8.18 0.20 -1.62
N SER A 152 7.01 0.62 -1.15
CA SER A 152 6.45 1.91 -1.50
C SER A 152 5.76 2.60 -0.33
N VAL A 153 5.71 3.93 -0.41
CA VAL A 153 5.04 4.76 0.58
C VAL A 153 4.33 5.92 -0.10
N THR A 154 3.12 6.23 0.35
CA THR A 154 2.35 7.35 -0.16
C THR A 154 2.26 8.45 0.90
N LEU A 155 2.78 9.61 0.57
CA LEU A 155 2.76 10.81 1.39
C LEU A 155 1.59 11.72 0.99
N ARG A 156 0.92 12.30 1.99
CA ARG A 156 -0.19 13.25 1.80
C ARG A 156 -0.11 14.37 2.84
N GLY A 157 -0.80 15.49 2.59
CA GLY A 157 -0.92 16.61 3.52
C GLY A 157 0.45 17.20 3.93
N ALA A 158 0.62 17.55 5.19
CA ALA A 158 1.82 18.20 5.70
C ALA A 158 3.10 17.41 5.44
N ARG A 159 3.08 16.09 5.65
CA ARG A 159 4.26 15.23 5.41
C ARG A 159 4.72 15.25 3.96
N MET A 160 3.80 15.36 3.02
CA MET A 160 4.10 15.47 1.58
C MET A 160 4.87 16.77 1.29
N TYR A 161 4.40 17.89 1.82
CA TYR A 161 5.08 19.19 1.60
C TYR A 161 6.42 19.25 2.30
N HIS A 162 6.57 18.71 3.52
CA HIS A 162 7.86 18.60 4.20
C HIS A 162 8.86 17.74 3.43
N PHE A 163 8.38 16.65 2.83
CA PHE A 163 9.23 15.81 1.98
C PHE A 163 9.69 16.56 0.73
N LEU A 164 8.78 17.23 0.04
CA LEU A 164 9.10 18.01 -1.16
C LEU A 164 10.09 19.15 -0.87
N ASP A 165 9.91 19.84 0.24
CA ASP A 165 10.84 20.90 0.66
C ASP A 165 12.26 20.37 0.87
N ARG A 166 12.38 19.23 1.58
CA ARG A 166 13.69 18.57 1.77
C ARG A 166 14.27 18.04 0.46
N LEU A 167 13.44 17.49 -0.41
CA LEU A 167 13.88 16.99 -1.71
C LEU A 167 14.46 18.13 -2.57
N VAL A 168 13.72 19.21 -2.73
CA VAL A 168 14.11 20.31 -3.62
C VAL A 168 15.29 21.13 -3.06
N ASN A 169 15.25 21.47 -1.78
CA ASN A 169 16.23 22.38 -1.19
C ASN A 169 17.46 21.69 -0.61
N THR A 170 17.37 20.38 -0.28
CA THR A 170 18.47 19.68 0.36
C THR A 170 19.02 18.53 -0.47
N ALA A 171 18.17 17.67 -0.98
CA ALA A 171 18.61 16.45 -1.65
C ALA A 171 19.11 16.70 -3.07
N LEU A 172 18.34 17.42 -3.89
CA LEU A 172 18.72 17.70 -5.29
C LEU A 172 20.04 18.45 -5.43
N PRO A 173 20.34 19.52 -4.66
CA PRO A 173 21.62 20.24 -4.77
C PRO A 173 22.83 19.38 -4.35
N ARG A 174 22.62 18.33 -3.57
CA ARG A 174 23.71 17.44 -3.10
C ARG A 174 24.04 16.31 -4.05
N ILE A 175 23.26 16.12 -5.11
CA ILE A 175 23.54 15.10 -6.13
C ILE A 175 24.82 15.51 -6.87
N ARG A 176 25.80 14.58 -6.93
CA ARG A 176 27.01 14.80 -7.71
C ARG A 176 26.64 15.00 -9.17
N ASP A 177 27.24 16.00 -9.81
CA ASP A 177 27.04 16.33 -11.24
C ASP A 177 25.57 16.53 -11.64
N PHE A 178 24.79 17.13 -10.74
CA PHE A 178 23.38 17.40 -11.01
C PHE A 178 23.21 18.42 -12.15
N ARG A 179 22.71 17.94 -13.29
CA ARG A 179 22.45 18.74 -14.51
C ARG A 179 20.98 19.13 -14.69
N GLY A 180 20.18 19.04 -13.63
CA GLY A 180 18.74 19.25 -13.68
C GLY A 180 17.95 17.96 -13.93
N ILE A 181 16.64 18.10 -13.92
CA ILE A 181 15.69 17.00 -14.14
C ILE A 181 15.29 17.00 -15.61
N SER A 182 15.39 15.82 -16.27
CA SER A 182 15.00 15.67 -17.67
C SER A 182 13.49 15.89 -17.83
N ARG A 183 13.11 16.76 -18.76
CA ARG A 183 11.69 16.97 -19.12
C ARG A 183 11.04 15.72 -19.71
N ARG A 184 11.83 14.85 -20.35
CA ARG A 184 11.35 13.59 -20.95
C ARG A 184 11.10 12.49 -19.92
N GLY A 185 11.53 12.69 -18.68
CA GLY A 185 11.30 11.74 -17.59
C GLY A 185 9.95 11.93 -16.88
N PHE A 186 9.13 12.86 -17.34
CA PHE A 186 7.77 13.02 -16.86
C PHE A 186 6.83 12.32 -17.83
N ASP A 187 6.03 11.41 -17.31
CA ASP A 187 4.90 10.83 -18.03
C ASP A 187 3.88 11.93 -18.25
N GLY A 188 3.57 12.17 -19.50
CA GLY A 188 2.69 13.25 -19.96
C GLY A 188 1.25 13.14 -19.53
#